data_c97738bac6265ef4627bf7d182ed6b5f
#
_entry.id   c97738bac6265ef4627bf7d182ed6b5f
#
_cell.length_a   1.000
_cell.length_b   1.000
_cell.length_c   1.000
_cell.angle_alpha   90.00
_cell.angle_beta   90.00
_cell.angle_gamma   90.00
#
_symmetry.space_group_name_H-M   'P 1'
#
loop_
_entity.id
_entity.type
_entity.pdbx_description
1 polymer ?
#
loop_
_entity_poly.entity_id
_entity_poly.type
_entity_poly.pdbx_seq_one_letter_code
_entity_poly.pdbx_strand_id
1 'polypeptide(L)'
;MRTENEEIRDHLKYLALLARDYPSQAAAASEIISTQALLKLPKGTEHFMSDLHGENEAFVHILNSASGVIREKVDIVLGDTIPEAARAELATLIYYPNEKLPQLKARCADEDGLDQWYTETLLRLIDICRLVSSKHTREHVRECLPASCGYILDELLHAHFEDH
;
A
#
# COMPACT_ATOMS: atom_id res chain seq x y z
N MET A 1 34.58 33.63 -0.69
CA MET A 1 33.96 33.68 -2.02
C MET A 1 34.58 32.56 -2.83
N ARG A 2 33.79 31.59 -3.33
CA ARG A 2 34.28 30.61 -4.29
C ARG A 2 34.59 31.31 -5.60
N THR A 3 35.62 30.87 -6.29
CA THR A 3 35.96 31.43 -7.61
C THR A 3 35.03 30.79 -8.67
N GLU A 4 34.73 31.53 -9.74
CA GLU A 4 33.94 31.05 -10.89
C GLU A 4 34.47 29.73 -11.45
N ASN A 5 35.79 29.53 -11.45
CA ASN A 5 36.43 28.28 -11.87
C ASN A 5 36.16 27.11 -10.93
N GLU A 6 35.98 27.34 -9.63
CA GLU A 6 35.60 26.28 -8.65
C GLU A 6 34.17 25.86 -8.84
N GLU A 7 33.27 26.78 -9.10
CA GLU A 7 31.86 26.50 -9.38
C GLU A 7 31.68 25.69 -10.67
N ILE A 8 32.37 26.06 -11.74
CA ILE A 8 32.39 25.34 -13.02
C ILE A 8 32.90 23.91 -12.82
N ARG A 9 33.99 23.74 -12.08
CA ARG A 9 34.58 22.42 -11.82
C ARG A 9 33.65 21.52 -11.01
N ASP A 10 32.98 22.05 -10.01
CA ASP A 10 32.03 21.29 -9.20
C ASP A 10 30.77 20.92 -10.00
N HIS A 11 30.31 21.82 -10.88
CA HIS A 11 29.21 21.54 -11.79
C HIS A 11 29.55 20.41 -12.80
N LEU A 12 30.75 20.43 -13.37
CA LEU A 12 31.21 19.36 -14.27
C LEU A 12 31.32 18.02 -13.57
N LYS A 13 31.78 17.97 -12.31
CA LYS A 13 31.79 16.74 -11.52
C LYS A 13 30.39 16.21 -11.30
N TYR A 14 29.43 17.06 -10.98
CA TYR A 14 28.03 16.70 -10.81
C TYR A 14 27.44 16.12 -12.09
N LEU A 15 27.66 16.79 -13.23
CA LEU A 15 27.21 16.28 -14.53
C LEU A 15 27.87 14.95 -14.90
N ALA A 16 29.13 14.74 -14.55
CA ALA A 16 29.83 13.47 -14.77
C ALA A 16 29.24 12.33 -13.92
N LEU A 17 28.75 12.61 -12.70
CA LEU A 17 28.03 11.63 -11.90
C LEU A 17 26.68 11.29 -12.53
N LEU A 18 25.90 12.28 -12.93
CA LEU A 18 24.62 12.07 -13.60
C LEU A 18 24.77 11.28 -14.91
N ALA A 19 25.83 11.52 -15.67
CA ALA A 19 26.10 10.80 -16.92
C ALA A 19 26.38 9.29 -16.73
N ARG A 20 26.69 8.85 -15.50
CA ARG A 20 26.80 7.40 -15.20
C ARG A 20 25.44 6.72 -15.17
N ASP A 21 24.44 7.39 -14.63
CA ASP A 21 23.09 6.87 -14.49
C ASP A 21 22.26 7.16 -15.76
N TYR A 22 22.53 8.30 -16.41
CA TYR A 22 21.83 8.76 -17.62
C TYR A 22 22.84 8.99 -18.77
N PRO A 23 23.34 7.89 -19.38
CA PRO A 23 24.46 7.96 -20.34
C PRO A 23 24.09 8.59 -21.69
N SER A 24 22.80 8.86 -21.93
CA SER A 24 22.32 9.47 -23.18
C SER A 24 21.18 10.44 -22.93
N GLN A 25 20.97 11.35 -23.86
CA GLN A 25 19.81 12.26 -23.84
C GLN A 25 18.49 11.50 -23.80
N ALA A 26 18.38 10.38 -24.52
CA ALA A 26 17.19 9.53 -24.50
C ALA A 26 16.94 8.92 -23.12
N ALA A 27 17.99 8.43 -22.45
CA ALA A 27 17.88 7.89 -21.10
C ALA A 27 17.42 8.97 -20.11
N ALA A 28 18.00 10.16 -20.15
CA ALA A 28 17.58 11.28 -19.32
C ALA A 28 16.13 11.72 -19.59
N ALA A 29 15.72 11.80 -20.84
CA ALA A 29 14.36 12.14 -21.20
C ALA A 29 13.35 11.09 -20.73
N SER A 30 13.67 9.80 -20.84
CA SER A 30 12.84 8.69 -20.33
C SER A 30 12.64 8.81 -18.81
N GLU A 31 13.72 9.08 -18.07
CA GLU A 31 13.64 9.25 -16.61
C GLU A 31 12.80 10.46 -16.22
N ILE A 32 12.95 11.58 -16.91
CA ILE A 32 12.14 12.79 -16.68
C ILE A 32 10.65 12.48 -16.87
N ILE A 33 10.30 11.78 -17.96
CA ILE A 33 8.91 11.40 -18.25
C ILE A 33 8.36 10.46 -17.16
N SER A 34 9.13 9.45 -16.74
CA SER A 34 8.76 8.51 -15.70
C SER A 34 8.56 9.22 -14.35
N THR A 35 9.49 10.08 -13.96
CA THR A 35 9.39 10.85 -12.71
C THR A 35 8.20 11.82 -12.74
N GLN A 36 7.93 12.47 -13.88
CA GLN A 36 6.75 13.33 -14.02
C GLN A 36 5.45 12.55 -13.91
N ALA A 37 5.39 11.32 -14.40
CA ALA A 37 4.24 10.44 -14.22
C ALA A 37 4.04 10.05 -12.75
N LEU A 38 5.12 9.70 -12.04
CA LEU A 38 5.10 9.41 -10.60
C LEU A 38 4.59 10.59 -9.77
N LEU A 39 5.00 11.82 -10.10
CA LEU A 39 4.54 13.03 -9.42
C LEU A 39 3.02 13.29 -9.57
N LYS A 40 2.38 12.68 -10.57
CA LYS A 40 0.93 12.79 -10.78
C LYS A 40 0.13 11.71 -10.05
N LEU A 41 0.79 10.68 -9.51
CA LEU A 41 0.10 9.68 -8.70
C LEU A 41 -0.44 10.32 -7.41
N PRO A 42 -1.62 9.88 -6.94
CA PRO A 42 -2.13 10.31 -5.65
C PRO A 42 -1.11 9.99 -4.56
N LYS A 43 -0.84 10.96 -3.68
CA LYS A 43 0.06 10.71 -2.54
C LYS A 43 -0.58 9.75 -1.54
N GLY A 44 0.24 8.86 -0.99
CA GLY A 44 -0.09 8.07 0.19
C GLY A 44 -0.29 8.98 1.42
N THR A 45 -0.84 8.43 2.48
CA THR A 45 -0.92 9.12 3.77
C THR A 45 0.39 8.98 4.51
N GLU A 46 0.98 10.10 4.93
CA GLU A 46 2.18 10.15 5.76
C GLU A 46 1.76 10.51 7.18
N HIS A 47 2.26 9.75 8.17
CA HIS A 47 1.98 9.98 9.58
C HIS A 47 3.26 10.38 10.32
N PHE A 48 3.18 11.50 11.02
CA PHE A 48 4.28 12.01 11.85
C PHE A 48 3.91 11.83 13.32
N MET A 49 4.79 11.21 14.07
CA MET A 49 4.61 10.98 15.50
C MET A 49 5.80 11.50 16.28
N SER A 50 5.53 12.05 17.47
CA SER A 50 6.53 12.44 18.46
C SER A 50 6.13 11.94 19.83
N ASP A 51 7.03 11.97 20.79
CA ASP A 51 6.77 11.74 22.22
C ASP A 51 6.05 10.42 22.55
N LEU A 52 6.59 9.31 22.09
CA LEU A 52 6.00 7.97 22.27
C LEU A 52 5.97 7.53 23.76
N HIS A 53 6.82 8.08 24.61
CA HIS A 53 6.88 7.86 26.06
C HIS A 53 6.92 6.39 26.51
N GLY A 54 7.38 5.49 25.64
CA GLY A 54 7.43 4.05 25.89
C GLY A 54 6.08 3.32 25.77
N GLU A 55 5.03 3.99 25.29
CA GLU A 55 3.69 3.42 25.06
C GLU A 55 3.66 2.49 23.85
N ASN A 56 4.28 1.31 23.99
CA ASN A 56 4.45 0.36 22.89
C ASN A 56 3.13 -0.11 22.29
N GLU A 57 2.13 -0.42 23.12
CA GLU A 57 0.84 -0.94 22.64
C GLU A 57 0.09 0.12 21.81
N ALA A 58 0.07 1.36 22.27
CA ALA A 58 -0.53 2.47 21.55
C ALA A 58 0.20 2.74 20.23
N PHE A 59 1.53 2.68 20.23
CA PHE A 59 2.34 2.84 19.03
C PHE A 59 2.07 1.74 17.99
N VAL A 60 2.07 0.49 18.41
CA VAL A 60 1.75 -0.65 17.52
C VAL A 60 0.33 -0.54 16.96
N HIS A 61 -0.64 -0.11 17.77
CA HIS A 61 -2.00 0.13 17.29
C HIS A 61 -2.07 1.21 16.22
N ILE A 62 -1.35 2.32 16.39
CA ILE A 62 -1.27 3.41 15.41
C ILE A 62 -0.66 2.88 14.10
N LEU A 63 0.40 2.09 14.16
CA LEU A 63 1.01 1.46 12.98
C LEU A 63 0.03 0.51 12.29
N ASN A 64 -0.56 -0.42 13.01
CA ASN A 64 -1.45 -1.45 12.46
C ASN A 64 -2.73 -0.85 11.85
N SER A 65 -3.24 0.23 12.43
CA SER A 65 -4.45 0.93 11.96
C SER A 65 -4.15 2.01 10.93
N ALA A 66 -2.88 2.29 10.64
CA ALA A 66 -2.43 3.46 9.88
C ALA A 66 -3.14 4.74 10.37
N SER A 67 -3.12 4.97 11.69
CA SER A 67 -3.83 6.08 12.37
C SER A 67 -5.33 6.17 12.02
N GLY A 68 -5.99 5.03 11.82
CA GLY A 68 -7.41 4.93 11.49
C GLY A 68 -7.74 5.02 9.99
N VAL A 69 -6.75 5.26 9.12
CA VAL A 69 -6.97 5.35 7.66
C VAL A 69 -7.50 4.04 7.09
N ILE A 70 -7.07 2.89 7.61
CA ILE A 70 -7.59 1.59 7.13
C ILE A 70 -9.09 1.49 7.39
N ARG A 71 -9.59 1.90 8.56
CA ARG A 71 -11.03 1.93 8.84
C ARG A 71 -11.77 2.82 7.86
N GLU A 72 -11.24 4.01 7.57
CA GLU A 72 -11.81 4.89 6.56
C GLU A 72 -11.90 4.22 5.19
N LYS A 73 -10.85 3.48 4.76
CA LYS A 73 -10.87 2.76 3.47
C LYS A 73 -11.88 1.61 3.45
N VAL A 74 -12.04 0.89 4.56
CA VAL A 74 -13.08 -0.13 4.73
C VAL A 74 -14.49 0.51 4.58
N ASP A 75 -14.70 1.65 5.21
CA ASP A 75 -15.99 2.36 5.14
C ASP A 75 -16.27 2.93 3.73
N ILE A 76 -15.24 3.41 3.02
CA ILE A 76 -15.39 3.88 1.63
C ILE A 76 -15.78 2.73 0.68
N VAL A 77 -15.11 1.57 0.80
CA VAL A 77 -15.31 0.45 -0.13
C VAL A 77 -16.60 -0.32 0.18
N LEU A 78 -16.92 -0.50 1.46
CA LEU A 78 -17.95 -1.44 1.91
C LEU A 78 -19.13 -0.76 2.63
N GLY A 79 -19.16 0.58 2.66
CA GLY A 79 -20.17 1.34 3.41
C GLY A 79 -21.61 1.01 3.05
N ASP A 80 -21.87 0.77 1.76
CA ASP A 80 -23.20 0.49 1.24
C ASP A 80 -23.50 -1.02 1.14
N THR A 81 -22.52 -1.88 1.37
CA THR A 81 -22.65 -3.33 1.13
C THR A 81 -22.78 -4.15 2.38
N ILE A 82 -22.16 -3.78 3.49
CA ILE A 82 -22.19 -4.50 4.75
C ILE A 82 -22.43 -3.56 5.95
N PRO A 83 -23.06 -4.07 7.04
CA PRO A 83 -23.31 -3.29 8.25
C PRO A 83 -22.04 -2.75 8.90
N GLU A 84 -22.17 -1.64 9.64
CA GLU A 84 -21.05 -0.99 10.34
C GLU A 84 -20.30 -1.94 11.28
N ALA A 85 -21.03 -2.82 12.00
CA ALA A 85 -20.41 -3.80 12.89
C ALA A 85 -19.49 -4.79 12.14
N ALA A 86 -19.90 -5.23 10.94
CA ALA A 86 -19.07 -6.10 10.09
C ALA A 86 -17.85 -5.38 9.53
N ARG A 87 -17.98 -4.10 9.18
CA ARG A 87 -16.84 -3.26 8.76
C ARG A 87 -15.85 -3.05 9.89
N ALA A 88 -16.33 -2.80 11.12
CA ALA A 88 -15.49 -2.70 12.31
C ALA A 88 -14.74 -3.99 12.62
N GLU A 89 -15.41 -5.13 12.47
CA GLU A 89 -14.80 -6.44 12.67
C GLU A 89 -13.73 -6.74 11.61
N LEU A 90 -14.00 -6.41 10.33
CA LEU A 90 -13.03 -6.56 9.23
C LEU A 90 -11.80 -5.66 9.45
N ALA A 91 -11.99 -4.41 9.86
CA ALA A 91 -10.89 -3.52 10.21
C ALA A 91 -10.05 -4.08 11.37
N THR A 92 -10.71 -4.65 12.40
CA THR A 92 -10.00 -5.29 13.51
C THR A 92 -9.22 -6.53 13.06
N LEU A 93 -9.75 -7.31 12.11
CA LEU A 93 -9.05 -8.44 11.50
C LEU A 93 -7.79 -7.96 10.75
N ILE A 94 -7.86 -6.85 10.03
CA ILE A 94 -6.70 -6.26 9.34
C ILE A 94 -5.64 -5.79 10.35
N TYR A 95 -6.06 -5.17 11.46
CA TYR A 95 -5.13 -4.65 12.47
C TYR A 95 -4.42 -5.77 13.26
N TYR A 96 -5.15 -6.84 13.59
CA TYR A 96 -4.72 -7.91 14.48
C TYR A 96 -5.08 -9.28 13.92
N PRO A 97 -4.52 -9.68 12.77
CA PRO A 97 -4.91 -10.92 12.10
C PRO A 97 -4.63 -12.16 12.93
N ASN A 98 -3.52 -12.21 13.67
CA ASN A 98 -3.13 -13.35 14.47
C ASN A 98 -4.08 -13.62 15.64
N GLU A 99 -4.59 -12.57 16.26
CA GLU A 99 -5.50 -12.64 17.40
C GLU A 99 -6.95 -12.82 16.97
N LYS A 100 -7.34 -12.16 15.88
CA LYS A 100 -8.74 -12.10 15.45
C LYS A 100 -9.15 -13.29 14.60
N LEU A 101 -8.28 -13.77 13.72
CA LEU A 101 -8.59 -14.86 12.81
C LEU A 101 -9.06 -16.16 13.52
N PRO A 102 -8.40 -16.63 14.60
CA PRO A 102 -8.87 -17.82 15.33
C PRO A 102 -10.28 -17.64 15.92
N GLN A 103 -10.60 -16.44 16.41
CA GLN A 103 -11.91 -16.13 16.99
C GLN A 103 -13.03 -16.16 15.92
N LEU A 104 -12.74 -15.63 14.73
CA LEU A 104 -13.70 -15.61 13.62
C LEU A 104 -13.94 -17.01 13.06
N LYS A 105 -12.87 -17.78 12.87
CA LYS A 105 -12.96 -19.19 12.47
C LYS A 105 -13.83 -20.04 13.42
N ALA A 106 -13.67 -19.85 14.73
CA ALA A 106 -14.42 -20.59 15.73
C ALA A 106 -15.93 -20.29 15.72
N ARG A 107 -16.38 -19.26 15.01
CA ARG A 107 -17.81 -18.93 14.85
C ARG A 107 -18.45 -19.64 13.66
N CYS A 108 -17.66 -20.17 12.73
CA CYS A 108 -18.18 -20.93 11.59
C CYS A 108 -18.66 -22.29 12.08
N ALA A 109 -19.85 -22.69 11.65
CA ALA A 109 -20.52 -23.87 12.18
C ALA A 109 -19.92 -25.20 11.63
N ASP A 110 -19.43 -25.15 10.39
CA ASP A 110 -18.88 -26.27 9.64
C ASP A 110 -17.82 -25.80 8.61
N GLU A 111 -17.28 -26.74 7.84
CA GLU A 111 -16.27 -26.47 6.81
C GLU A 111 -16.85 -25.62 5.66
N ASP A 112 -18.07 -25.89 5.24
CA ASP A 112 -18.72 -25.13 4.15
C ASP A 112 -18.92 -23.65 4.54
N GLY A 113 -19.38 -23.42 5.77
CA GLY A 113 -19.51 -22.06 6.32
C GLY A 113 -18.15 -21.34 6.47
N LEU A 114 -17.09 -22.10 6.79
CA LEU A 114 -15.74 -21.56 6.88
C LEU A 114 -15.22 -21.17 5.49
N ASP A 115 -15.40 -21.99 4.47
CA ASP A 115 -14.95 -21.72 3.10
C ASP A 115 -15.70 -20.52 2.50
N GLN A 116 -17.01 -20.44 2.74
CA GLN A 116 -17.80 -19.28 2.35
C GLN A 116 -17.29 -18.00 3.03
N TRP A 117 -17.05 -18.05 4.34
CA TRP A 117 -16.52 -16.92 5.09
C TRP A 117 -15.15 -16.46 4.57
N TYR A 118 -14.26 -17.42 4.24
CA TYR A 118 -12.97 -17.09 3.64
C TYR A 118 -13.13 -16.41 2.28
N THR A 119 -13.97 -16.96 1.42
CA THR A 119 -14.22 -16.42 0.09
C THR A 119 -14.72 -14.98 0.17
N GLU A 120 -15.76 -14.73 0.96
CA GLU A 120 -16.31 -13.38 1.13
C GLU A 120 -15.29 -12.41 1.75
N THR A 121 -14.55 -12.86 2.76
CA THR A 121 -13.54 -12.03 3.43
C THR A 121 -12.40 -11.67 2.49
N LEU A 122 -11.90 -12.63 1.70
CA LEU A 122 -10.83 -12.40 0.73
C LEU A 122 -11.28 -11.44 -0.37
N LEU A 123 -12.49 -11.57 -0.90
CA LEU A 123 -13.01 -10.64 -1.90
C LEU A 123 -13.07 -9.20 -1.35
N ARG A 124 -13.58 -9.02 -0.14
CA ARG A 124 -13.60 -7.71 0.54
C ARG A 124 -12.20 -7.14 0.75
N LEU A 125 -11.24 -7.97 1.15
CA LEU A 125 -9.84 -7.56 1.31
C LEU A 125 -9.20 -7.16 -0.02
N ILE A 126 -9.48 -7.88 -1.11
CA ILE A 126 -9.01 -7.54 -2.46
C ILE A 126 -9.54 -6.17 -2.88
N ASP A 127 -10.82 -5.88 -2.67
CA ASP A 127 -11.41 -4.59 -3.01
C ASP A 127 -10.78 -3.43 -2.21
N ILE A 128 -10.53 -3.64 -0.91
CA ILE A 128 -9.80 -2.67 -0.08
C ILE A 128 -8.37 -2.48 -0.59
N CYS A 129 -7.67 -3.57 -0.91
CA CYS A 129 -6.32 -3.53 -1.47
C CYS A 129 -6.27 -2.79 -2.81
N ARG A 130 -7.27 -2.96 -3.69
CA ARG A 130 -7.37 -2.19 -4.95
C ARG A 130 -7.42 -0.69 -4.70
N LEU A 131 -8.23 -0.24 -3.73
CA LEU A 131 -8.29 1.17 -3.36
C LEU A 131 -6.95 1.67 -2.80
N VAL A 132 -6.33 0.92 -1.91
CA VAL A 132 -5.05 1.30 -1.30
C VAL A 132 -3.92 1.30 -2.33
N SER A 133 -3.84 0.28 -3.17
CA SER A 133 -2.78 0.12 -4.17
C SER A 133 -2.88 1.15 -5.30
N SER A 134 -4.06 1.72 -5.56
CA SER A 134 -4.25 2.74 -6.62
C SER A 134 -3.38 3.98 -6.48
N LYS A 135 -2.78 4.19 -5.30
CA LYS A 135 -1.89 5.33 -4.98
C LYS A 135 -0.40 5.02 -5.20
N HIS A 136 -0.08 3.81 -5.59
CA HIS A 136 1.28 3.32 -5.73
C HIS A 136 1.55 2.81 -7.14
N THR A 137 2.81 2.77 -7.53
CA THR A 137 3.19 2.11 -8.79
C THR A 137 2.98 0.60 -8.69
N ARG A 138 2.70 -0.03 -9.82
CA ARG A 138 2.53 -1.50 -9.86
C ARG A 138 3.78 -2.26 -9.37
N GLU A 139 4.96 -1.74 -9.65
CA GLU A 139 6.23 -2.28 -9.16
C GLU A 139 6.28 -2.27 -7.64
N HIS A 140 6.00 -1.11 -7.03
CA HIS A 140 5.96 -0.99 -5.56
C HIS A 140 4.93 -1.93 -4.92
N VAL A 141 3.74 -2.05 -5.51
CA VAL A 141 2.71 -2.98 -5.02
C VAL A 141 3.23 -4.42 -5.05
N ARG A 142 3.88 -4.84 -6.16
CA ARG A 142 4.46 -6.19 -6.28
C ARG A 142 5.53 -6.50 -5.24
N GLU A 143 6.37 -5.52 -4.91
CA GLU A 143 7.39 -5.65 -3.85
C GLU A 143 6.78 -5.87 -2.47
N CYS A 144 5.58 -5.32 -2.21
CA CYS A 144 4.86 -5.47 -0.95
C CYS A 144 4.08 -6.79 -0.85
N LEU A 145 3.86 -7.50 -1.97
CA LEU A 145 3.10 -8.75 -1.96
C LEU A 145 3.95 -9.93 -1.47
N PRO A 146 3.34 -10.91 -0.75
CA PRO A 146 4.07 -12.11 -0.33
C PRO A 146 4.60 -12.91 -1.53
N ALA A 147 5.87 -13.30 -1.50
CA ALA A 147 6.51 -14.01 -2.61
C ALA A 147 5.79 -15.31 -3.01
N SER A 148 5.14 -15.99 -2.04
CA SER A 148 4.44 -17.26 -2.27
C SER A 148 3.16 -17.14 -3.09
N CYS A 149 2.49 -15.98 -3.08
CA CYS A 149 1.20 -15.75 -3.76
C CYS A 149 1.16 -14.39 -4.48
N GLY A 150 2.29 -13.71 -4.60
CA GLY A 150 2.37 -12.37 -5.20
C GLY A 150 1.81 -12.30 -6.61
N TYR A 151 2.08 -13.31 -7.45
CA TYR A 151 1.56 -13.35 -8.81
C TYR A 151 0.02 -13.37 -8.85
N ILE A 152 -0.60 -14.30 -8.12
CA ILE A 152 -2.07 -14.41 -8.12
C ILE A 152 -2.74 -13.18 -7.50
N LEU A 153 -2.14 -12.61 -6.46
CA LEU A 153 -2.65 -11.38 -5.86
C LEU A 153 -2.52 -10.18 -6.82
N ASP A 154 -1.41 -10.05 -7.54
CA ASP A 154 -1.24 -9.00 -8.55
C ASP A 154 -2.29 -9.12 -9.66
N GLU A 155 -2.57 -10.34 -10.15
CA GLU A 155 -3.63 -10.57 -11.13
C GLU A 155 -5.01 -10.22 -10.57
N LEU A 156 -5.35 -10.67 -9.35
CA LEU A 156 -6.63 -10.37 -8.71
C LEU A 156 -6.83 -8.88 -8.44
N LEU A 157 -5.77 -8.14 -8.10
CA LEU A 157 -5.85 -6.69 -7.90
C LEU A 157 -6.16 -5.93 -9.19
N HIS A 158 -5.77 -6.48 -10.35
CA HIS A 158 -5.94 -5.84 -11.65
C HIS A 158 -7.03 -6.48 -12.52
N ALA A 159 -7.59 -7.63 -12.10
CA ALA A 159 -8.70 -8.24 -12.80
C ALA A 159 -9.95 -7.36 -12.69
N HIS A 160 -10.57 -7.06 -13.81
CA HIS A 160 -11.90 -6.50 -13.86
C HIS A 160 -12.87 -7.68 -14.00
N PHE A 161 -13.57 -8.02 -12.93
CA PHE A 161 -14.69 -8.92 -13.01
C PHE A 161 -15.85 -8.12 -13.62
N GLU A 162 -16.06 -8.26 -14.92
CA GLU A 162 -17.33 -7.86 -15.52
C GLU A 162 -18.36 -8.86 -15.01
N ASP A 163 -19.40 -8.37 -14.36
CA ASP A 163 -20.55 -9.16 -13.98
C ASP A 163 -21.18 -9.76 -15.26
N HIS A 164 -21.09 -11.08 -15.40
CA HIS A 164 -21.81 -11.86 -16.41
C HIS A 164 -23.11 -12.39 -15.83
#